data_10664514dc0339d145379daf7375d2de
#
_entry.id   10664514dc0339d145379daf7375d2de
#
_cell.length_a   1.000
_cell.length_b   1.000
_cell.length_c   1.000
_cell.angle_alpha   90.00
_cell.angle_beta   90.00
_cell.angle_gamma   90.00
#
_symmetry.space_group_name_H-M   'P 1'
#
loop_
_entity.id
_entity.type
_entity.pdbx_description
1 polymer ?
#
loop_
_entity_poly.entity_id
_entity_poly.type
_entity_poly.pdbx_seq_one_letter_code
_entity_poly.pdbx_strand_id
1 'polypeptide(L)'
;MTGAGALATLAGCIGSSDEDDEAPSTPDESESGSGDDGPLTDYDYTAPPPIVDLHEQGYESTLKTVPARHQLVADGAEGGPITLEEVWAFQADDHAPSVPGPIYRVPEGETVELTYENTEHNHDHTLHVHAVNKSWHDDGAPDTTGHEMVHPGESGIYTIEADVPGTHFYHCHVQTDTHLEMGMYGIFHVIPEDREKPDREYFLTIRDWDTRLHDQYAGGDSEYDPVDRRTDTYTINGRCAPTTFHPELGTPLIVEEGERVRLHVVNAGYDSHPFHTHRHRFQTVRKDGGRIDPVARHDEDVVTIGPAERYTIEFDADAEPGLYPVHCHKVDHVTNQGVYAGGMLTSIVYESAMETEEFAAVMDEAGFEG
;
A
#
# COMPACT_ATOMS: atom_id res chain seq x y z
N MET A 1 -19.06 -37.97 -44.59
CA MET A 1 -18.64 -39.17 -43.86
C MET A 1 -18.66 -38.85 -42.40
N THR A 2 -19.55 -39.44 -41.73
CA THR A 2 -20.01 -39.44 -40.37
C THR A 2 -18.95 -40.03 -39.41
N GLY A 3 -18.82 -39.45 -38.23
CA GLY A 3 -18.08 -40.04 -37.12
C GLY A 3 -18.56 -39.44 -35.81
N ALA A 4 -19.59 -40.06 -35.25
CA ALA A 4 -20.08 -39.80 -33.90
C ALA A 4 -19.24 -40.59 -32.90
N GLY A 5 -18.95 -39.99 -31.75
CA GLY A 5 -18.24 -40.63 -30.63
C GLY A 5 -18.83 -40.20 -29.29
N ALA A 6 -19.47 -41.07 -28.74
CA ALA A 6 -20.18 -41.45 -27.55
C ALA A 6 -19.89 -40.66 -26.24
N LEU A 7 -21.00 -40.24 -25.60
CA LEU A 7 -21.13 -39.99 -24.16
C LEU A 7 -21.07 -41.33 -23.41
N ALA A 8 -20.23 -41.40 -22.37
CA ALA A 8 -20.31 -42.44 -21.36
C ALA A 8 -20.86 -41.86 -20.08
N THR A 9 -22.09 -42.15 -19.80
CA THR A 9 -22.76 -42.03 -18.50
C THR A 9 -22.32 -43.19 -17.61
N LEU A 10 -21.77 -42.93 -16.43
CA LEU A 10 -21.61 -43.91 -15.35
C LEU A 10 -22.57 -43.53 -14.23
N ALA A 11 -23.64 -44.31 -14.17
CA ALA A 11 -24.50 -44.42 -12.98
C ALA A 11 -23.89 -45.52 -12.09
N GLY A 12 -23.65 -45.21 -10.82
CA GLY A 12 -23.15 -46.15 -9.82
C GLY A 12 -23.86 -45.97 -8.49
N CYS A 13 -24.58 -46.93 -8.16
CA CYS A 13 -25.32 -47.39 -7.02
C CYS A 13 -25.18 -46.70 -5.66
N ILE A 14 -26.37 -46.52 -5.08
CA ILE A 14 -26.69 -46.20 -3.70
C ILE A 14 -26.21 -47.34 -2.77
N GLY A 15 -25.43 -46.99 -1.76
CA GLY A 15 -25.15 -47.80 -0.60
C GLY A 15 -25.26 -46.89 0.64
N SER A 16 -26.33 -47.11 1.41
CA SER A 16 -26.53 -46.48 2.72
C SER A 16 -25.60 -47.10 3.76
N SER A 17 -24.80 -46.31 4.41
CA SER A 17 -24.29 -46.60 5.74
C SER A 17 -24.20 -45.26 6.48
N ASP A 18 -25.02 -45.18 7.53
CA ASP A 18 -24.97 -44.13 8.57
C ASP A 18 -23.62 -44.25 9.29
N GLU A 19 -22.73 -43.37 9.05
CA GLU A 19 -21.60 -43.02 9.94
C GLU A 19 -21.62 -41.53 10.10
N ASP A 20 -21.71 -41.08 11.35
CA ASP A 20 -21.65 -39.70 11.79
C ASP A 20 -20.28 -39.10 11.42
N ASP A 21 -20.21 -38.41 10.26
CA ASP A 21 -19.09 -37.53 9.95
C ASP A 21 -19.27 -36.22 10.74
N GLU A 22 -18.60 -36.15 11.89
CA GLU A 22 -18.27 -34.85 12.51
C GLU A 22 -17.49 -34.02 11.50
N ALA A 23 -18.10 -32.92 11.09
CA ALA A 23 -17.41 -31.88 10.38
C ALA A 23 -16.21 -31.42 11.23
N PRO A 24 -15.03 -31.11 10.62
CA PRO A 24 -13.93 -30.54 11.36
C PRO A 24 -14.40 -29.24 12.01
N SER A 25 -14.32 -29.21 13.33
CA SER A 25 -14.59 -28.02 14.13
C SER A 25 -13.66 -26.89 13.64
N THR A 26 -14.25 -25.80 13.19
CA THR A 26 -13.56 -24.53 13.12
C THR A 26 -12.89 -24.26 14.46
N PRO A 27 -11.66 -23.74 14.49
CA PRO A 27 -11.07 -23.29 15.74
C PRO A 27 -12.01 -22.28 16.40
N ASP A 28 -12.29 -22.48 17.66
CA ASP A 28 -13.13 -21.64 18.49
C ASP A 28 -12.44 -20.28 18.66
N GLU A 29 -12.85 -19.30 17.88
CA GLU A 29 -12.42 -17.89 18.01
C GLU A 29 -13.12 -17.19 19.18
N SER A 30 -13.06 -17.77 20.35
CA SER A 30 -13.53 -17.14 21.58
C SER A 30 -12.43 -17.11 22.65
N GLU A 31 -11.33 -16.45 22.35
CA GLU A 31 -10.60 -15.70 23.33
C GLU A 31 -10.64 -14.22 22.94
N SER A 32 -11.73 -13.55 23.31
CA SER A 32 -11.71 -12.11 23.52
C SER A 32 -10.68 -11.84 24.63
N GLY A 33 -9.43 -11.70 24.23
CA GLY A 33 -8.38 -11.21 25.10
C GLY A 33 -8.80 -9.81 25.54
N SER A 34 -9.22 -9.70 26.78
CA SER A 34 -9.28 -8.42 27.48
C SER A 34 -7.91 -7.78 27.34
N GLY A 35 -7.86 -6.63 26.63
CA GLY A 35 -6.62 -5.93 26.38
C GLY A 35 -5.78 -5.82 27.64
N ASP A 36 -4.61 -6.41 27.56
CA ASP A 36 -3.49 -5.96 28.36
C ASP A 36 -3.06 -4.67 27.70
N ASP A 37 -3.39 -3.53 28.30
CA ASP A 37 -2.87 -2.22 27.93
C ASP A 37 -1.35 -2.21 28.19
N GLY A 38 -0.62 -3.00 27.41
CA GLY A 38 0.82 -2.85 27.27
C GLY A 38 1.09 -1.42 26.82
N PRO A 39 2.19 -0.79 27.25
CA PRO A 39 2.47 0.59 26.88
C PRO A 39 2.48 0.67 25.35
N LEU A 40 1.57 1.49 24.78
CA LEU A 40 1.72 1.98 23.41
C LEU A 40 3.18 2.42 23.31
N THR A 41 3.87 1.97 22.28
CA THR A 41 5.27 2.37 22.01
C THR A 41 5.39 3.89 22.08
N ASP A 42 6.60 4.43 22.19
CA ASP A 42 6.86 5.90 22.23
C ASP A 42 6.27 6.70 21.06
N TYR A 43 5.61 6.00 20.11
CA TYR A 43 4.96 6.57 18.92
C TYR A 43 3.44 6.49 19.06
N ASP A 44 2.80 7.61 19.38
CA ASP A 44 1.33 7.68 19.39
C ASP A 44 0.73 7.56 17.99
N TYR A 45 1.42 8.07 16.95
CA TYR A 45 0.95 8.09 15.56
C TYR A 45 2.00 7.65 14.56
N THR A 46 1.55 7.05 13.45
CA THR A 46 2.42 6.71 12.33
C THR A 46 2.94 7.95 11.62
N ALA A 47 4.18 7.87 11.16
CA ALA A 47 4.82 8.86 10.28
C ALA A 47 4.47 8.61 8.79
N PRO A 48 4.78 9.54 7.88
CA PRO A 48 4.90 9.26 6.46
C PRO A 48 5.94 8.17 6.18
N PRO A 49 5.80 7.39 5.07
CA PRO A 49 6.72 6.31 4.77
C PRO A 49 8.14 6.84 4.53
N PRO A 50 9.14 6.36 5.30
CA PRO A 50 10.53 6.73 5.06
C PRO A 50 11.05 6.07 3.77
N ILE A 51 11.98 6.74 3.08
CA ILE A 51 12.76 6.13 2.01
C ILE A 51 14.03 5.55 2.64
N VAL A 52 14.24 4.24 2.46
CA VAL A 52 15.38 3.50 2.99
C VAL A 52 16.25 3.04 1.81
N ASP A 53 17.39 3.68 1.64
CA ASP A 53 18.38 3.30 0.62
C ASP A 53 19.26 2.14 1.13
N LEU A 54 18.90 0.92 0.74
CA LEU A 54 19.58 -0.29 1.21
C LEU A 54 21.07 -0.35 0.84
N HIS A 55 21.47 0.35 -0.25
CA HIS A 55 22.88 0.47 -0.60
C HIS A 55 23.70 1.20 0.50
N GLU A 56 23.11 2.19 1.15
CA GLU A 56 23.78 2.93 2.23
C GLU A 56 23.84 2.12 3.53
N GLN A 57 23.01 1.10 3.66
CA GLN A 57 22.92 0.20 4.82
C GLN A 57 23.63 -1.15 4.61
N GLY A 58 24.39 -1.31 3.52
CA GLY A 58 25.09 -2.56 3.23
C GLY A 58 24.18 -3.70 2.77
N TYR A 59 23.00 -3.38 2.24
CA TYR A 59 21.96 -4.29 1.73
C TYR A 59 21.27 -5.13 2.82
N GLU A 60 21.26 -4.64 4.05
CA GLU A 60 20.56 -5.24 5.18
C GLU A 60 19.62 -4.22 5.80
N SER A 61 18.49 -4.66 6.35
CA SER A 61 17.58 -3.83 7.16
C SER A 61 16.73 -4.72 8.06
N THR A 62 16.33 -4.18 9.20
CA THR A 62 15.38 -4.82 10.11
C THR A 62 14.01 -4.20 9.94
N LEU A 63 12.99 -5.03 9.76
CA LEU A 63 11.58 -4.62 9.66
C LEU A 63 10.80 -5.22 10.82
N LYS A 64 10.00 -4.40 11.48
CA LYS A 64 9.11 -4.82 12.60
C LYS A 64 7.67 -4.46 12.29
N THR A 65 6.74 -5.11 12.98
CA THR A 65 5.35 -4.65 13.09
C THR A 65 5.13 -4.03 14.45
N VAL A 66 4.56 -2.83 14.46
CA VAL A 66 4.28 -2.04 15.66
C VAL A 66 2.81 -1.61 15.66
N PRO A 67 2.02 -1.91 16.69
CA PRO A 67 0.70 -1.32 16.85
C PRO A 67 0.80 0.20 17.01
N ALA A 68 -0.01 0.94 16.30
CA ALA A 68 0.02 2.41 16.31
C ALA A 68 -1.35 2.98 15.94
N ARG A 69 -1.56 4.28 16.18
CA ARG A 69 -2.65 5.04 15.58
C ARG A 69 -2.24 5.59 14.23
N HIS A 70 -3.22 5.80 13.37
CA HIS A 70 -2.96 6.34 12.04
C HIS A 70 -3.95 7.46 11.71
N GLN A 71 -3.44 8.68 11.53
CA GLN A 71 -4.27 9.82 11.14
C GLN A 71 -4.48 9.83 9.63
N LEU A 72 -5.70 9.60 9.18
CA LEU A 72 -6.13 9.74 7.79
C LEU A 72 -6.25 11.21 7.39
N VAL A 73 -6.86 12.02 8.28
CA VAL A 73 -6.90 13.48 8.20
C VAL A 73 -6.25 14.03 9.47
N ALA A 74 -5.24 14.87 9.32
CA ALA A 74 -4.44 15.36 10.42
C ALA A 74 -5.24 16.28 11.38
N ASP A 75 -4.71 16.42 12.59
CA ASP A 75 -5.19 17.43 13.53
C ASP A 75 -4.89 18.83 12.97
N GLY A 76 -5.87 19.71 13.03
CA GLY A 76 -5.79 21.06 12.46
C GLY A 76 -6.21 21.16 10.98
N ALA A 77 -6.25 20.05 10.22
CA ALA A 77 -6.76 20.06 8.86
C ALA A 77 -8.31 20.18 8.83
N GLU A 78 -8.85 20.73 7.75
CA GLU A 78 -10.31 20.87 7.58
C GLU A 78 -10.98 19.49 7.59
N GLY A 79 -12.00 19.33 8.41
CA GLY A 79 -12.72 18.07 8.60
C GLY A 79 -11.98 17.02 9.44
N GLY A 80 -10.81 17.37 10.00
CA GLY A 80 -10.04 16.48 10.86
C GLY A 80 -10.27 16.71 12.37
N PRO A 81 -9.59 15.92 13.22
CA PRO A 81 -8.87 14.71 12.83
C PRO A 81 -9.80 13.54 12.46
N ILE A 82 -9.36 12.69 11.53
CA ILE A 82 -9.94 11.36 11.29
C ILE A 82 -8.82 10.36 11.55
N THR A 83 -9.01 9.47 12.52
CA THR A 83 -7.97 8.56 13.01
C THR A 83 -8.47 7.12 12.99
N LEU A 84 -7.62 6.22 12.51
CA LEU A 84 -7.72 4.80 12.80
C LEU A 84 -7.03 4.57 14.15
N GLU A 85 -7.77 4.09 15.14
CA GLU A 85 -7.28 3.94 16.52
C GLU A 85 -6.27 2.79 16.64
N GLU A 86 -6.32 1.81 15.74
CA GLU A 86 -5.36 0.75 15.64
C GLU A 86 -5.01 0.42 14.18
N VAL A 87 -3.71 0.40 13.88
CA VAL A 87 -3.09 -0.13 12.66
C VAL A 87 -1.88 -0.96 13.06
N TRP A 88 -1.47 -1.88 12.20
CA TRP A 88 -0.25 -2.67 12.36
C TRP A 88 0.80 -2.10 11.40
N ALA A 89 1.52 -1.10 11.89
CA ALA A 89 2.47 -0.33 11.09
C ALA A 89 3.80 -1.06 10.93
N PHE A 90 4.40 -0.97 9.75
CA PHE A 90 5.79 -1.38 9.58
C PHE A 90 6.75 -0.31 10.08
N GLN A 91 7.82 -0.75 10.73
CA GLN A 91 8.94 0.08 11.19
C GLN A 91 10.24 -0.51 10.67
N ALA A 92 11.01 0.26 9.89
CA ALA A 92 12.36 -0.12 9.46
C ALA A 92 13.41 0.48 10.40
N ASP A 93 14.32 -0.34 10.87
CA ASP A 93 15.47 0.07 11.69
C ASP A 93 15.08 1.08 12.80
N ASP A 94 15.71 2.25 12.82
CA ASP A 94 15.45 3.33 13.80
C ASP A 94 14.41 4.37 13.31
N HIS A 95 13.73 4.12 12.16
CA HIS A 95 12.68 5.00 11.68
C HIS A 95 11.41 4.89 12.53
N ALA A 96 10.58 5.93 12.48
CA ALA A 96 9.23 5.85 13.07
C ALA A 96 8.36 4.85 12.30
N PRO A 97 7.42 4.15 12.98
CA PRO A 97 6.47 3.28 12.29
C PRO A 97 5.62 4.08 11.30
N SER A 98 5.33 3.49 10.14
CA SER A 98 4.60 4.16 9.07
C SER A 98 3.58 3.27 8.39
N VAL A 99 2.50 3.90 7.87
CA VAL A 99 1.51 3.28 6.97
C VAL A 99 1.25 4.26 5.81
N PRO A 100 1.63 3.89 4.58
CA PRO A 100 2.34 2.67 4.17
C PRO A 100 3.67 2.47 4.91
N GLY A 101 4.15 1.23 4.94
CA GLY A 101 5.48 0.90 5.44
C GLY A 101 6.60 1.55 4.60
N PRO A 102 7.85 1.35 5.01
CA PRO A 102 9.04 1.92 4.36
C PRO A 102 9.09 1.70 2.85
N ILE A 103 9.66 2.67 2.13
CA ILE A 103 10.01 2.55 0.72
C ILE A 103 11.46 2.09 0.64
N TYR A 104 11.68 0.79 0.47
CA TYR A 104 13.02 0.26 0.25
C TYR A 104 13.50 0.55 -1.18
N ARG A 105 14.73 1.03 -1.33
CA ARG A 105 15.36 1.26 -2.63
C ARG A 105 16.67 0.48 -2.70
N VAL A 106 16.87 -0.25 -3.80
CA VAL A 106 18.07 -1.07 -4.02
C VAL A 106 18.49 -1.00 -5.48
N PRO A 107 19.78 -0.93 -5.82
CA PRO A 107 20.25 -1.07 -7.20
C PRO A 107 19.92 -2.45 -7.79
N GLU A 108 19.65 -2.50 -9.11
CA GLU A 108 19.46 -3.74 -9.84
C GLU A 108 20.70 -4.66 -9.71
N GLY A 109 20.46 -5.95 -9.51
CA GLY A 109 21.50 -7.00 -9.43
C GLY A 109 22.05 -7.27 -8.04
N GLU A 110 21.64 -6.50 -7.03
CA GLU A 110 22.08 -6.68 -5.64
C GLU A 110 21.24 -7.74 -4.92
N THR A 111 21.80 -8.33 -3.88
CA THR A 111 21.10 -9.23 -2.96
C THR A 111 20.88 -8.52 -1.65
N VAL A 112 19.66 -8.58 -1.13
CA VAL A 112 19.20 -7.91 0.10
C VAL A 112 18.83 -8.97 1.13
N GLU A 113 19.20 -8.75 2.38
CA GLU A 113 18.73 -9.51 3.54
C GLU A 113 17.80 -8.61 4.40
N LEU A 114 16.51 -8.92 4.43
CA LEU A 114 15.56 -8.27 5.33
C LEU A 114 15.30 -9.17 6.52
N THR A 115 15.70 -8.72 7.70
CA THR A 115 15.35 -9.38 8.96
C THR A 115 13.99 -8.88 9.41
N TYR A 116 13.00 -9.76 9.45
CA TYR A 116 11.71 -9.44 10.05
C TYR A 116 11.72 -9.84 11.53
N GLU A 117 11.49 -8.88 12.43
CA GLU A 117 11.39 -9.09 13.87
C GLU A 117 9.95 -8.91 14.35
N ASN A 118 9.37 -9.95 14.95
CA ASN A 118 8.04 -9.91 15.56
C ASN A 118 8.15 -9.76 17.09
N THR A 119 8.71 -8.64 17.54
CA THR A 119 9.00 -8.38 18.96
C THR A 119 7.98 -7.48 19.64
N GLU A 120 7.20 -6.72 18.84
CA GLU A 120 6.28 -5.69 19.32
C GLU A 120 4.80 -6.05 19.06
N HIS A 121 4.53 -7.21 18.42
CA HIS A 121 3.18 -7.62 18.05
C HIS A 121 2.89 -9.06 18.48
N ASN A 122 1.62 -9.38 18.76
CA ASN A 122 1.19 -10.67 19.29
C ASN A 122 0.57 -11.62 18.26
N HIS A 123 0.57 -11.25 16.97
CA HIS A 123 0.13 -12.09 15.87
C HIS A 123 1.33 -12.67 15.10
N ASP A 124 1.10 -13.77 14.39
CA ASP A 124 2.10 -14.35 13.49
C ASP A 124 2.22 -13.50 12.22
N HIS A 125 3.43 -13.40 11.67
CA HIS A 125 3.67 -12.60 10.49
C HIS A 125 4.62 -13.28 9.50
N THR A 126 4.59 -12.79 8.25
CA THR A 126 5.59 -13.09 7.23
C THR A 126 5.86 -11.84 6.40
N LEU A 127 6.87 -11.91 5.51
CA LEU A 127 7.16 -10.87 4.53
C LEU A 127 7.16 -11.47 3.14
N HIS A 128 6.26 -11.00 2.29
CA HIS A 128 6.19 -11.35 0.87
C HIS A 128 6.51 -10.14 0.01
N VAL A 129 7.46 -10.29 -0.94
CA VAL A 129 7.82 -9.24 -1.91
C VAL A 129 7.47 -9.71 -3.31
N HIS A 130 6.66 -8.95 -4.03
CA HIS A 130 6.20 -9.28 -5.37
C HIS A 130 7.31 -9.25 -6.42
N ALA A 131 7.26 -10.17 -7.40
CA ALA A 131 7.96 -10.16 -8.69
C ALA A 131 9.49 -10.23 -8.68
N VAL A 132 10.17 -10.11 -7.55
CA VAL A 132 11.62 -10.26 -7.43
C VAL A 132 12.00 -11.73 -7.20
N ASN A 133 13.23 -12.12 -7.58
CA ASN A 133 13.69 -13.47 -7.39
C ASN A 133 14.05 -13.73 -5.92
N LYS A 134 13.66 -14.90 -5.44
CA LYS A 134 13.92 -15.39 -4.08
C LYS A 134 13.71 -16.89 -4.03
N SER A 135 14.26 -17.56 -3.03
CA SER A 135 13.94 -18.95 -2.81
C SER A 135 12.44 -19.11 -2.45
N TRP A 136 11.87 -20.28 -2.69
CA TRP A 136 10.49 -20.53 -2.26
C TRP A 136 10.33 -20.52 -0.73
N HIS A 137 11.42 -20.69 0.01
CA HIS A 137 11.45 -20.55 1.47
C HIS A 137 11.36 -19.08 1.91
N ASP A 138 11.82 -18.13 1.08
CA ASP A 138 11.77 -16.70 1.35
C ASP A 138 10.54 -16.03 0.74
N ASP A 139 9.61 -16.82 0.17
CA ASP A 139 8.40 -16.28 -0.47
C ASP A 139 7.39 -15.70 0.54
N GLY A 140 7.44 -16.15 1.78
CA GLY A 140 6.62 -15.61 2.86
C GLY A 140 5.12 -15.94 2.77
N ALA A 141 4.73 -16.98 2.01
CA ALA A 141 3.34 -17.43 1.88
C ALA A 141 3.13 -18.77 2.61
N PRO A 142 2.87 -18.78 3.92
CA PRO A 142 2.93 -19.98 4.76
C PRO A 142 1.87 -21.02 4.39
N ASP A 143 0.67 -20.59 4.00
CA ASP A 143 -0.46 -21.49 3.73
C ASP A 143 -0.25 -22.36 2.47
N THR A 144 0.61 -21.92 1.55
CA THR A 144 0.81 -22.56 0.24
C THR A 144 2.22 -23.05 -0.01
N THR A 145 3.23 -22.44 0.58
CA THR A 145 4.65 -22.76 0.36
C THR A 145 5.29 -23.52 1.52
N GLY A 146 4.61 -23.61 2.66
CA GLY A 146 5.16 -24.22 3.89
C GLY A 146 6.27 -23.36 4.50
N HIS A 147 6.32 -22.08 4.18
CA HIS A 147 7.20 -21.13 4.85
C HIS A 147 6.85 -21.04 6.34
N GLU A 148 7.85 -20.98 7.20
CA GLU A 148 7.59 -20.81 8.63
C GLU A 148 7.16 -19.38 8.92
N MET A 149 6.08 -19.22 9.69
CA MET A 149 5.66 -17.91 10.21
C MET A 149 6.63 -17.44 11.30
N VAL A 150 6.81 -16.13 11.38
CA VAL A 150 7.56 -15.49 12.47
C VAL A 150 6.60 -15.26 13.62
N HIS A 151 6.68 -16.10 14.65
CA HIS A 151 5.82 -16.03 15.83
C HIS A 151 6.22 -14.87 16.76
N PRO A 152 5.34 -14.43 17.67
CA PRO A 152 5.66 -13.41 18.66
C PRO A 152 6.94 -13.74 19.45
N GLY A 153 7.88 -12.79 19.48
CA GLY A 153 9.19 -12.92 20.10
C GLY A 153 10.26 -13.57 19.22
N GLU A 154 9.96 -13.90 17.97
CA GLU A 154 10.88 -14.51 17.01
C GLU A 154 11.32 -13.53 15.93
N SER A 155 12.29 -13.96 15.12
CA SER A 155 12.73 -13.27 13.91
C SER A 155 12.96 -14.24 12.75
N GLY A 156 12.77 -13.77 11.52
CA GLY A 156 13.03 -14.49 10.29
C GLY A 156 13.85 -13.64 9.33
N ILE A 157 14.69 -14.27 8.51
CA ILE A 157 15.49 -13.58 7.48
C ILE A 157 14.92 -13.93 6.11
N TYR A 158 14.74 -12.91 5.28
CA TYR A 158 14.29 -13.01 3.89
C TYR A 158 15.39 -12.54 2.95
N THR A 159 15.89 -13.44 2.11
CA THR A 159 16.92 -13.14 1.11
C THR A 159 16.25 -12.86 -0.23
N ILE A 160 16.48 -11.68 -0.79
CA ILE A 160 15.82 -11.18 -1.99
C ILE A 160 16.87 -10.77 -3.00
N GLU A 161 16.77 -11.27 -4.24
CA GLU A 161 17.59 -10.82 -5.36
C GLU A 161 16.86 -9.70 -6.12
N ALA A 162 17.45 -8.52 -6.18
CA ALA A 162 16.90 -7.36 -6.87
C ALA A 162 17.14 -7.46 -8.41
N ASP A 163 16.61 -8.50 -9.04
CA ASP A 163 16.86 -8.85 -10.44
C ASP A 163 15.81 -8.32 -11.43
N VAL A 164 14.68 -7.79 -10.93
CA VAL A 164 13.61 -7.21 -11.74
C VAL A 164 13.50 -5.72 -11.45
N PRO A 165 14.04 -4.85 -12.35
CA PRO A 165 14.01 -3.42 -12.11
C PRO A 165 12.59 -2.82 -12.18
N GLY A 166 12.29 -1.91 -11.28
CA GLY A 166 11.02 -1.21 -11.17
C GLY A 166 10.44 -1.24 -9.77
N THR A 167 9.17 -0.90 -9.66
CA THR A 167 8.48 -0.80 -8.38
C THR A 167 7.72 -2.07 -8.09
N HIS A 168 7.95 -2.62 -6.91
CA HIS A 168 7.35 -3.83 -6.39
C HIS A 168 6.58 -3.54 -5.11
N PHE A 169 5.62 -4.39 -4.83
CA PHE A 169 4.79 -4.35 -3.64
C PHE A 169 5.31 -5.37 -2.63
N TYR A 170 5.39 -5.02 -1.35
CA TYR A 170 5.61 -6.00 -0.30
C TYR A 170 4.55 -5.90 0.79
N HIS A 171 4.23 -7.03 1.42
CA HIS A 171 3.22 -7.09 2.48
C HIS A 171 3.35 -8.36 3.33
N CYS A 172 2.64 -8.40 4.47
CA CYS A 172 2.44 -9.62 5.23
C CYS A 172 1.50 -10.57 4.48
N HIS A 173 1.81 -11.88 4.51
CA HIS A 173 1.00 -12.91 3.84
C HIS A 173 0.31 -13.88 4.79
N VAL A 174 0.33 -13.63 6.09
CA VAL A 174 -0.51 -14.33 7.08
C VAL A 174 -1.86 -13.65 7.10
N GLN A 175 -2.97 -14.40 7.00
CA GLN A 175 -4.32 -13.84 6.95
C GLN A 175 -4.35 -12.52 6.15
N THR A 176 -3.95 -12.62 4.88
CA THR A 176 -3.59 -11.46 4.05
C THR A 176 -4.71 -10.43 3.94
N ASP A 177 -5.96 -10.87 3.92
CA ASP A 177 -7.13 -10.01 3.93
C ASP A 177 -7.19 -9.08 5.16
N THR A 178 -6.84 -9.59 6.33
CA THR A 178 -6.80 -8.84 7.58
C THR A 178 -5.51 -8.03 7.73
N HIS A 179 -4.35 -8.68 7.58
CA HIS A 179 -3.05 -8.02 7.82
C HIS A 179 -2.76 -6.88 6.83
N LEU A 180 -3.18 -7.07 5.56
CA LEU A 180 -3.09 -6.01 4.56
C LEU A 180 -4.03 -4.86 4.91
N GLU A 181 -5.27 -5.14 5.35
CA GLU A 181 -6.21 -4.12 5.81
C GLU A 181 -5.65 -3.35 7.00
N MET A 182 -5.02 -4.01 7.96
CA MET A 182 -4.44 -3.38 9.14
C MET A 182 -3.20 -2.51 8.86
N GLY A 183 -2.69 -2.45 7.61
CA GLY A 183 -1.64 -1.51 7.23
C GLY A 183 -0.27 -2.13 6.92
N MET A 184 -0.15 -3.46 6.89
CA MET A 184 1.12 -4.17 6.72
C MET A 184 1.52 -4.30 5.24
N TYR A 185 1.90 -3.19 4.62
CA TYR A 185 2.31 -3.13 3.20
C TYR A 185 3.26 -1.96 2.94
N GLY A 186 4.05 -2.06 1.86
CA GLY A 186 4.95 -0.99 1.43
C GLY A 186 5.52 -1.22 0.03
N ILE A 187 6.52 -0.41 -0.34
CA ILE A 187 7.15 -0.41 -1.67
C ILE A 187 8.58 -0.93 -1.57
N PHE A 188 8.93 -1.87 -2.47
CA PHE A 188 10.29 -2.31 -2.73
C PHE A 188 10.68 -1.89 -4.15
N HIS A 189 11.59 -0.92 -4.28
CA HIS A 189 11.97 -0.33 -5.55
C HIS A 189 13.35 -0.76 -5.97
N VAL A 190 13.43 -1.52 -7.09
CA VAL A 190 14.68 -1.90 -7.73
C VAL A 190 15.06 -0.84 -8.76
N ILE A 191 16.16 -0.13 -8.51
CA ILE A 191 16.64 0.97 -9.34
C ILE A 191 17.32 0.39 -10.58
N PRO A 192 16.83 0.64 -11.82
CA PRO A 192 17.44 0.10 -13.03
C PRO A 192 18.87 0.60 -13.25
N GLU A 193 19.77 -0.25 -13.75
CA GLU A 193 21.15 0.13 -14.14
C GLU A 193 21.16 1.18 -15.28
N ASP A 194 20.30 0.97 -16.29
CA ASP A 194 20.22 1.79 -17.52
C ASP A 194 19.28 2.99 -17.39
N ARG A 195 19.08 3.46 -16.18
CA ARG A 195 18.08 4.46 -15.86
C ARG A 195 18.41 5.84 -16.42
N GLU A 196 17.53 6.36 -17.28
CA GLU A 196 17.41 7.79 -17.49
C GLU A 196 16.77 8.42 -16.24
N LYS A 197 17.53 9.21 -15.49
CA LYS A 197 17.06 9.80 -14.23
C LYS A 197 16.02 10.88 -14.52
N PRO A 198 14.80 10.83 -13.94
CA PRO A 198 13.87 11.94 -14.00
C PRO A 198 14.39 13.11 -13.16
N ASP A 199 13.87 14.32 -13.38
CA ASP A 199 14.17 15.47 -12.54
C ASP A 199 13.51 15.33 -11.17
N ARG A 200 12.25 14.83 -11.15
CA ARG A 200 11.49 14.50 -9.92
C ARG A 200 10.97 13.08 -9.94
N GLU A 201 10.93 12.46 -8.79
CA GLU A 201 10.44 11.08 -8.61
C GLU A 201 9.62 10.96 -7.33
N TYR A 202 8.41 10.39 -7.44
CA TYR A 202 7.48 10.20 -6.35
C TYR A 202 7.01 8.75 -6.25
N PHE A 203 6.82 8.27 -5.03
CA PHE A 203 6.26 6.96 -4.72
C PHE A 203 4.89 7.15 -4.07
N LEU A 204 3.87 6.59 -4.68
CA LEU A 204 2.49 6.71 -4.23
C LEU A 204 1.90 5.32 -4.00
N THR A 205 1.37 5.08 -2.82
CA THR A 205 0.44 3.99 -2.57
C THR A 205 -0.98 4.55 -2.53
N ILE A 206 -1.86 3.99 -3.34
CA ILE A 206 -3.29 4.29 -3.31
C ILE A 206 -4.02 3.13 -2.65
N ARG A 207 -5.01 3.44 -1.80
CA ARG A 207 -5.70 2.42 -1.04
C ARG A 207 -7.11 2.83 -0.65
N ASP A 208 -7.98 1.84 -0.58
CA ASP A 208 -9.32 1.86 0.02
C ASP A 208 -9.31 1.12 1.36
N TRP A 209 -10.03 1.62 2.35
CA TRP A 209 -10.09 1.11 3.72
C TRP A 209 -11.53 0.77 4.12
N ASP A 210 -11.68 -0.27 4.92
CA ASP A 210 -12.87 -0.56 5.69
C ASP A 210 -12.57 -0.31 7.18
N THR A 211 -12.96 0.86 7.67
CA THR A 211 -12.58 1.32 9.01
C THR A 211 -13.16 0.48 10.14
N ARG A 212 -14.13 -0.39 9.84
CA ARG A 212 -14.72 -1.31 10.85
C ARG A 212 -13.72 -2.28 11.43
N LEU A 213 -12.74 -2.76 10.62
CA LEU A 213 -11.72 -3.67 11.12
C LEU A 213 -10.84 -3.00 12.18
N HIS A 214 -10.44 -1.77 11.94
CA HIS A 214 -9.63 -0.98 12.85
C HIS A 214 -10.36 -0.65 14.16
N ASP A 215 -11.66 -0.33 14.07
CA ASP A 215 -12.50 -0.14 15.25
C ASP A 215 -12.64 -1.43 16.06
N GLN A 216 -12.83 -2.57 15.38
CA GLN A 216 -12.93 -3.87 16.04
C GLN A 216 -11.65 -4.24 16.81
N TYR A 217 -10.47 -4.05 16.20
CA TYR A 217 -9.18 -4.33 16.85
C TYR A 217 -8.87 -3.35 17.98
N ALA A 218 -9.31 -2.10 17.87
CA ALA A 218 -9.24 -1.10 18.93
C ALA A 218 -10.24 -1.35 20.08
N GLY A 219 -11.01 -2.45 20.05
CA GLY A 219 -11.99 -2.80 21.07
C GLY A 219 -13.33 -2.10 20.95
N GLY A 220 -13.65 -1.51 19.79
CA GLY A 220 -14.95 -0.96 19.45
C GLY A 220 -16.02 -2.00 19.15
N ASP A 221 -17.23 -1.53 18.85
CA ASP A 221 -18.42 -2.38 18.65
C ASP A 221 -18.64 -2.78 17.15
N SER A 222 -17.76 -2.39 16.24
CA SER A 222 -17.88 -2.72 14.81
C SER A 222 -17.64 -4.21 14.55
N GLU A 223 -18.38 -4.75 13.59
CA GLU A 223 -18.19 -6.10 13.09
C GLU A 223 -17.66 -6.04 11.65
N TYR A 224 -16.45 -6.52 11.43
CA TYR A 224 -15.85 -6.67 10.11
C TYR A 224 -16.09 -8.08 9.55
N ASP A 225 -16.46 -8.14 8.28
CA ASP A 225 -16.56 -9.37 7.51
C ASP A 225 -15.82 -9.18 6.18
N PRO A 226 -14.73 -9.92 5.93
CA PRO A 226 -13.95 -9.80 4.69
C PRO A 226 -14.77 -10.12 3.42
N VAL A 227 -15.86 -10.89 3.55
CA VAL A 227 -16.78 -11.23 2.45
C VAL A 227 -17.79 -10.10 2.18
N ASP A 228 -18.12 -9.28 3.19
CA ASP A 228 -19.00 -8.11 3.10
C ASP A 228 -18.20 -6.82 3.37
N ARG A 229 -17.08 -6.66 2.66
CA ARG A 229 -16.20 -5.50 2.77
C ARG A 229 -16.93 -4.24 2.31
N ARG A 230 -16.86 -3.17 3.12
CA ARG A 230 -17.53 -1.88 2.90
C ARG A 230 -16.55 -0.74 3.07
N THR A 231 -15.85 -0.42 1.98
CA THR A 231 -14.89 0.68 1.98
C THR A 231 -15.57 2.02 2.19
N ASP A 232 -15.03 2.82 3.09
CA ASP A 232 -15.56 4.12 3.47
C ASP A 232 -14.50 5.24 3.43
N THR A 233 -13.23 4.86 3.24
CA THR A 233 -12.09 5.78 3.28
C THR A 233 -11.07 5.42 2.20
N TYR A 234 -10.43 6.45 1.60
CA TYR A 234 -9.56 6.31 0.43
C TYR A 234 -8.35 7.21 0.57
N THR A 235 -7.15 6.67 0.42
CA THR A 235 -5.90 7.37 0.75
C THR A 235 -4.88 7.39 -0.38
N ILE A 236 -4.00 8.40 -0.35
CA ILE A 236 -2.69 8.43 -1.01
C ILE A 236 -1.65 8.47 0.09
N ASN A 237 -0.70 7.52 0.07
CA ASN A 237 0.33 7.36 1.10
C ASN A 237 -0.23 7.41 2.54
N GLY A 238 -1.37 6.74 2.74
CA GLY A 238 -2.02 6.62 4.05
C GLY A 238 -2.78 7.87 4.50
N ARG A 239 -2.87 8.92 3.69
CA ARG A 239 -3.57 10.16 4.04
C ARG A 239 -4.74 10.43 3.09
N CYS A 240 -5.78 11.07 3.63
CA CYS A 240 -6.89 11.65 2.87
C CYS A 240 -6.65 13.14 2.64
N ALA A 241 -7.18 13.68 1.55
CA ALA A 241 -7.24 15.14 1.42
C ALA A 241 -8.12 15.74 2.55
N PRO A 242 -7.78 16.92 3.07
CA PRO A 242 -6.74 17.83 2.59
C PRO A 242 -5.34 17.53 3.11
N THR A 243 -5.14 16.58 4.04
CA THR A 243 -3.81 16.26 4.61
C THR A 243 -2.81 15.79 3.55
N THR A 244 -3.26 15.23 2.42
CA THR A 244 -2.40 14.89 1.29
C THR A 244 -1.64 16.08 0.69
N PHE A 245 -2.12 17.31 0.90
CA PHE A 245 -1.45 18.54 0.46
C PHE A 245 -0.41 19.04 1.46
N HIS A 246 -0.43 18.55 2.71
CA HIS A 246 0.52 18.95 3.74
C HIS A 246 1.94 18.49 3.37
N PRO A 247 2.93 19.40 3.34
CA PRO A 247 4.28 19.08 2.83
C PRO A 247 5.04 18.04 3.67
N GLU A 248 4.74 17.93 4.97
CA GLU A 248 5.41 17.01 5.89
C GLU A 248 4.62 15.72 6.14
N LEU A 249 3.29 15.75 6.06
CA LEU A 249 2.43 14.61 6.38
C LEU A 249 1.84 13.96 5.13
N GLY A 250 1.68 14.72 4.08
CA GLY A 250 1.09 14.29 2.82
C GLY A 250 2.13 14.00 1.74
N THR A 251 1.68 14.05 0.49
CA THR A 251 2.53 13.88 -0.69
C THR A 251 2.05 14.82 -1.80
N PRO A 252 2.21 16.15 -1.64
CA PRO A 252 2.03 17.05 -2.76
C PRO A 252 3.12 16.80 -3.80
N LEU A 253 2.76 16.80 -5.09
CA LEU A 253 3.69 16.56 -6.20
C LEU A 253 4.30 17.89 -6.64
N ILE A 254 5.32 18.35 -5.93
CA ILE A 254 5.96 19.65 -6.17
C ILE A 254 6.89 19.54 -7.38
N VAL A 255 6.74 20.43 -8.37
CA VAL A 255 7.49 20.42 -9.63
C VAL A 255 7.95 21.82 -10.03
N GLU A 256 9.03 21.90 -10.81
CA GLU A 256 9.41 23.11 -11.55
C GLU A 256 8.95 23.00 -13.01
N GLU A 257 8.75 24.15 -13.68
CA GLU A 257 8.36 24.19 -15.08
C GLU A 257 9.44 23.55 -15.98
N GLY A 258 9.03 22.59 -16.81
CA GLY A 258 9.89 21.86 -17.73
C GLY A 258 10.54 20.62 -17.16
N GLU A 259 10.34 20.31 -15.88
CA GLU A 259 10.85 19.07 -15.29
C GLU A 259 10.14 17.83 -15.85
N ARG A 260 10.90 16.76 -15.98
CA ARG A 260 10.40 15.42 -16.26
C ARG A 260 10.12 14.71 -14.91
N VAL A 261 8.86 14.40 -14.71
CA VAL A 261 8.35 13.82 -13.46
C VAL A 261 8.03 12.35 -13.65
N ARG A 262 8.42 11.54 -12.68
CA ARG A 262 8.11 10.11 -12.62
C ARG A 262 7.31 9.80 -11.36
N LEU A 263 6.15 9.15 -11.54
CA LEU A 263 5.36 8.64 -10.44
C LEU A 263 5.39 7.11 -10.45
N HIS A 264 5.69 6.51 -9.31
CA HIS A 264 5.53 5.09 -9.05
C HIS A 264 4.26 4.90 -8.25
N VAL A 265 3.21 4.35 -8.87
CA VAL A 265 1.91 4.21 -8.22
C VAL A 265 1.63 2.73 -7.96
N VAL A 266 1.38 2.39 -6.71
CA VAL A 266 1.04 1.04 -6.25
C VAL A 266 -0.36 1.05 -5.68
N ASN A 267 -1.22 0.16 -6.15
CA ASN A 267 -2.52 -0.05 -5.52
C ASN A 267 -2.39 -1.09 -4.41
N ALA A 268 -2.43 -0.64 -3.16
CA ALA A 268 -2.38 -1.46 -1.96
C ALA A 268 -3.78 -1.81 -1.43
N GLY A 269 -4.84 -1.40 -2.12
CA GLY A 269 -6.23 -1.65 -1.76
C GLY A 269 -6.83 -2.89 -2.43
N TYR A 270 -8.11 -3.06 -2.23
CA TYR A 270 -8.90 -4.18 -2.77
C TYR A 270 -9.73 -3.77 -3.99
N ASP A 271 -9.96 -2.47 -4.14
CA ASP A 271 -10.67 -1.90 -5.29
C ASP A 271 -9.72 -1.48 -6.41
N SER A 272 -10.24 -1.43 -7.64
CA SER A 272 -9.52 -0.81 -8.75
C SER A 272 -9.73 0.70 -8.74
N HIS A 273 -8.66 1.46 -8.91
CA HIS A 273 -8.68 2.92 -8.89
C HIS A 273 -8.27 3.50 -10.25
N PRO A 274 -9.20 4.15 -10.99
CA PRO A 274 -8.83 4.98 -12.13
C PRO A 274 -8.07 6.23 -11.64
N PHE A 275 -6.74 6.20 -11.73
CA PHE A 275 -5.84 7.28 -11.34
C PHE A 275 -5.77 8.33 -12.43
N HIS A 276 -6.15 9.55 -12.13
CA HIS A 276 -6.30 10.66 -13.09
C HIS A 276 -5.43 11.86 -12.71
N THR A 277 -4.81 12.46 -13.71
CA THR A 277 -4.04 13.71 -13.60
C THR A 277 -4.71 14.83 -14.39
N HIS A 278 -4.97 15.97 -13.76
CA HIS A 278 -5.48 17.14 -14.46
C HIS A 278 -4.38 17.80 -15.29
N ARG A 279 -4.71 18.25 -16.52
CA ARG A 279 -3.85 18.95 -17.47
C ARG A 279 -2.64 18.12 -17.98
N HIS A 280 -1.91 17.43 -17.10
CA HIS A 280 -0.71 16.68 -17.44
C HIS A 280 -1.09 15.30 -18.01
N ARG A 281 -0.82 15.09 -19.30
CA ARG A 281 -0.89 13.75 -19.88
C ARG A 281 0.41 13.02 -19.60
N PHE A 282 0.31 11.76 -19.31
CA PHE A 282 1.44 10.90 -18.97
C PHE A 282 1.57 9.71 -19.91
N GLN A 283 2.73 9.08 -19.91
CA GLN A 283 2.95 7.76 -20.51
C GLN A 283 3.23 6.73 -19.43
N THR A 284 2.58 5.58 -19.53
CA THR A 284 2.96 4.41 -18.72
C THR A 284 4.26 3.84 -19.29
N VAL A 285 5.34 3.86 -18.49
CA VAL A 285 6.67 3.41 -18.90
C VAL A 285 7.01 2.02 -18.36
N ARG A 286 6.40 1.61 -17.23
CA ARG A 286 6.49 0.27 -16.66
C ARG A 286 5.15 -0.15 -16.04
N LYS A 287 4.88 -1.46 -16.08
CA LYS A 287 3.80 -2.10 -15.36
C LYS A 287 4.34 -3.35 -14.66
N ASP A 288 4.08 -3.51 -13.36
CA ASP A 288 4.49 -4.65 -12.54
C ASP A 288 6.01 -4.99 -12.65
N GLY A 289 6.86 -3.95 -12.73
CA GLY A 289 8.28 -4.05 -13.01
C GLY A 289 8.62 -4.16 -14.50
N GLY A 290 7.73 -4.68 -15.34
CA GLY A 290 7.94 -4.87 -16.76
C GLY A 290 8.02 -3.53 -17.53
N ARG A 291 9.09 -3.35 -18.30
CA ARG A 291 9.26 -2.16 -19.17
C ARG A 291 8.30 -2.21 -20.37
N ILE A 292 7.63 -1.11 -20.64
CA ILE A 292 6.82 -0.93 -21.84
C ILE A 292 7.70 -0.34 -22.94
N ASP A 293 7.74 -1.03 -24.09
CA ASP A 293 8.48 -0.55 -25.25
C ASP A 293 8.00 0.86 -25.66
N PRO A 294 8.90 1.83 -25.92
CA PRO A 294 8.53 3.19 -26.31
C PRO A 294 7.53 3.27 -27.46
N VAL A 295 7.57 2.34 -28.41
CA VAL A 295 6.61 2.31 -29.54
C VAL A 295 5.20 1.89 -29.14
N ALA A 296 5.04 1.28 -27.96
CA ALA A 296 3.75 0.84 -27.41
C ALA A 296 3.16 1.84 -26.41
N ARG A 297 3.91 2.87 -26.03
CA ARG A 297 3.44 3.91 -25.11
C ARG A 297 2.52 4.88 -25.84
N HIS A 298 1.55 5.38 -25.15
CA HIS A 298 0.66 6.43 -25.63
C HIS A 298 0.35 7.41 -24.50
N ASP A 299 -0.04 8.61 -24.87
CA ASP A 299 -0.37 9.64 -23.88
C ASP A 299 -1.77 9.39 -23.33
N GLU A 300 -1.85 9.29 -22.03
CA GLU A 300 -3.06 9.06 -21.24
C GLU A 300 -3.24 10.21 -20.23
N ASP A 301 -4.43 10.32 -19.65
CA ASP A 301 -4.72 11.16 -18.49
C ASP A 301 -5.41 10.36 -17.38
N VAL A 302 -5.76 9.11 -17.68
CA VAL A 302 -6.34 8.15 -16.72
C VAL A 302 -5.74 6.77 -16.97
N VAL A 303 -5.30 6.10 -15.89
CA VAL A 303 -4.94 4.68 -15.91
C VAL A 303 -5.66 3.96 -14.77
N THR A 304 -6.30 2.83 -15.06
CA THR A 304 -6.94 2.03 -14.02
C THR A 304 -5.94 1.06 -13.42
N ILE A 305 -5.71 1.16 -12.11
CA ILE A 305 -4.76 0.36 -11.36
C ILE A 305 -5.55 -0.63 -10.50
N GLY A 306 -5.44 -1.92 -10.81
CA GLY A 306 -6.08 -2.99 -10.05
C GLY A 306 -5.33 -3.32 -8.76
N PRO A 307 -5.95 -4.11 -7.85
CA PRO A 307 -5.30 -4.56 -6.62
C PRO A 307 -3.93 -5.18 -6.88
N ALA A 308 -2.92 -4.76 -6.10
CA ALA A 308 -1.50 -5.14 -6.21
C ALA A 308 -0.81 -4.79 -7.54
N GLU A 309 -1.47 -4.17 -8.52
CA GLU A 309 -0.81 -3.66 -9.72
C GLU A 309 0.06 -2.43 -9.39
N ARG A 310 1.18 -2.32 -10.10
CA ARG A 310 2.16 -1.23 -9.97
C ARG A 310 2.43 -0.62 -11.32
N TYR A 311 2.29 0.70 -11.41
CA TYR A 311 2.54 1.47 -12.61
C TYR A 311 3.64 2.49 -12.38
N THR A 312 4.56 2.62 -13.32
CA THR A 312 5.45 3.76 -13.41
C THR A 312 4.98 4.62 -14.57
N ILE A 313 4.59 5.85 -14.28
CA ILE A 313 4.13 6.83 -15.27
C ILE A 313 5.06 8.02 -15.32
N GLU A 314 5.21 8.63 -16.48
CA GLU A 314 6.04 9.81 -16.70
C GLU A 314 5.26 10.89 -17.43
N PHE A 315 5.49 12.16 -17.04
CA PHE A 315 4.98 13.34 -17.71
C PHE A 315 5.99 14.48 -17.62
N ASP A 316 5.84 15.45 -18.51
CA ASP A 316 6.59 16.70 -18.44
C ASP A 316 5.73 17.77 -17.76
N ALA A 317 6.32 18.53 -16.83
CA ALA A 317 5.68 19.65 -16.15
C ALA A 317 5.61 20.88 -17.09
N ASP A 318 4.77 20.79 -18.11
CA ASP A 318 4.67 21.75 -19.22
C ASP A 318 3.43 22.67 -19.16
N ALA A 319 2.78 22.71 -18.01
CA ALA A 319 1.61 23.56 -17.81
C ALA A 319 1.98 24.98 -17.34
N GLU A 320 1.06 25.92 -17.44
CA GLU A 320 1.17 27.19 -16.74
C GLU A 320 1.27 26.91 -15.21
N PRO A 321 2.19 27.57 -14.51
CA PRO A 321 2.33 27.38 -13.07
C PRO A 321 1.02 27.52 -12.29
N GLY A 322 0.71 26.52 -11.43
CA GLY A 322 -0.54 26.45 -10.70
C GLY A 322 -0.65 25.15 -9.91
N LEU A 323 -1.86 24.83 -9.44
CA LEU A 323 -2.21 23.62 -8.73
C LEU A 323 -3.13 22.77 -9.62
N TYR A 324 -2.76 21.52 -9.87
CA TYR A 324 -3.49 20.61 -10.73
C TYR A 324 -3.85 19.33 -9.97
N PRO A 325 -5.15 19.05 -9.74
CA PRO A 325 -5.57 17.87 -9.02
C PRO A 325 -5.05 16.55 -9.61
N VAL A 326 -4.74 15.62 -8.73
CA VAL A 326 -4.46 14.21 -9.04
C VAL A 326 -5.33 13.37 -8.13
N HIS A 327 -6.20 12.53 -8.69
CA HIS A 327 -7.19 11.83 -7.88
C HIS A 327 -7.71 10.53 -8.52
N CYS A 328 -8.38 9.71 -7.71
CA CYS A 328 -9.18 8.60 -8.22
C CYS A 328 -10.42 9.12 -8.95
N HIS A 329 -10.71 8.61 -10.16
CA HIS A 329 -11.87 9.05 -10.93
C HIS A 329 -13.15 8.25 -10.65
N LYS A 330 -13.15 7.33 -9.69
CA LYS A 330 -14.35 6.96 -8.94
C LYS A 330 -14.60 8.11 -7.95
N VAL A 331 -15.55 8.98 -8.24
CA VAL A 331 -15.71 10.27 -7.52
C VAL A 331 -16.16 10.13 -6.07
N ASP A 332 -16.74 9.01 -5.70
CA ASP A 332 -17.01 8.64 -4.30
C ASP A 332 -15.72 8.37 -3.51
N HIS A 333 -14.63 8.00 -4.17
CA HIS A 333 -13.32 7.85 -3.56
C HIS A 333 -12.61 9.19 -3.26
N VAL A 334 -13.17 10.31 -3.70
CA VAL A 334 -12.69 11.67 -3.40
C VAL A 334 -13.54 12.30 -2.29
N THR A 335 -13.84 11.50 -1.28
CA THR A 335 -14.61 11.92 -0.12
C THR A 335 -13.99 11.38 1.17
N ASN A 336 -14.20 12.10 2.28
CA ASN A 336 -13.95 11.60 3.63
C ASN A 336 -15.31 11.19 4.22
N GLN A 337 -15.56 9.87 4.33
CA GLN A 337 -16.84 9.33 4.84
C GLN A 337 -18.07 9.97 4.15
N GLY A 338 -17.97 10.19 2.83
CA GLY A 338 -19.02 10.78 2.01
C GLY A 338 -19.02 12.31 1.95
N VAL A 339 -18.12 13.01 2.61
CA VAL A 339 -17.96 14.47 2.52
C VAL A 339 -16.94 14.79 1.43
N TYR A 340 -17.36 15.49 0.39
CA TYR A 340 -16.52 15.98 -0.70
C TYR A 340 -16.01 17.42 -0.38
N ALA A 341 -14.78 17.81 -0.69
CA ALA A 341 -13.69 17.03 -1.25
C ALA A 341 -12.90 16.39 -0.11
N GLY A 342 -12.30 15.22 -0.42
CA GLY A 342 -11.54 14.47 0.57
C GLY A 342 -10.89 13.25 -0.09
N GLY A 343 -10.57 12.24 0.68
CA GLY A 343 -10.15 10.93 0.21
C GLY A 343 -8.89 10.94 -0.65
N MET A 344 -8.94 10.15 -1.74
CA MET A 344 -7.83 9.90 -2.67
C MET A 344 -7.66 11.06 -3.66
N LEU A 345 -7.15 12.18 -3.17
CA LEU A 345 -6.89 13.42 -3.89
C LEU A 345 -5.57 14.04 -3.40
N THR A 346 -4.72 14.48 -4.32
CA THR A 346 -3.56 15.35 -4.11
C THR A 346 -3.43 16.32 -5.29
N SER A 347 -2.32 17.06 -5.41
CA SER A 347 -2.08 17.97 -6.53
C SER A 347 -0.65 17.92 -7.04
N ILE A 348 -0.49 18.16 -8.34
CA ILE A 348 0.76 18.65 -8.91
C ILE A 348 0.81 20.14 -8.61
N VAL A 349 1.86 20.59 -7.93
CA VAL A 349 2.05 21.95 -7.46
C VAL A 349 3.33 22.51 -8.08
N TYR A 350 3.19 23.56 -8.87
CA TYR A 350 4.38 24.26 -9.38
C TYR A 350 5.01 25.12 -8.29
N GLU A 351 6.34 25.02 -8.09
CA GLU A 351 7.05 25.77 -7.04
C GLU A 351 6.76 27.26 -7.09
N SER A 352 6.69 27.84 -8.30
CA SER A 352 6.36 29.25 -8.49
C SER A 352 4.93 29.63 -8.11
N ALA A 353 4.01 28.66 -7.99
CA ALA A 353 2.65 28.90 -7.50
C ALA A 353 2.55 28.87 -5.97
N MET A 354 3.59 28.40 -5.27
CA MET A 354 3.57 28.30 -3.80
C MET A 354 3.54 29.66 -3.08
N GLU A 355 3.85 30.75 -3.79
CA GLU A 355 3.77 32.13 -3.25
C GLU A 355 2.39 32.76 -3.46
N THR A 356 1.40 32.04 -4.01
CA THR A 356 0.05 32.56 -4.31
C THR A 356 -0.90 32.45 -3.14
N GLU A 357 -1.95 33.30 -3.13
CA GLU A 357 -3.01 33.24 -2.11
C GLU A 357 -3.81 31.91 -2.22
N GLU A 358 -3.95 31.38 -3.43
CA GLU A 358 -4.63 30.11 -3.69
C GLU A 358 -3.88 28.93 -3.05
N PHE A 359 -2.55 28.90 -3.16
CA PHE A 359 -1.74 27.89 -2.50
C PHE A 359 -1.84 28.02 -0.98
N ALA A 360 -1.73 29.24 -0.44
CA ALA A 360 -1.85 29.49 1.00
C ALA A 360 -3.21 28.98 1.54
N ALA A 361 -4.31 29.17 0.80
CA ALA A 361 -5.61 28.66 1.19
C ALA A 361 -5.66 27.12 1.25
N VAL A 362 -5.03 26.41 0.27
CA VAL A 362 -4.94 24.96 0.29
C VAL A 362 -4.09 24.46 1.46
N MET A 363 -3.02 25.17 1.81
CA MET A 363 -2.18 24.84 2.97
C MET A 363 -2.91 25.05 4.29
N ASP A 364 -3.70 26.10 4.41
CA ASP A 364 -4.56 26.35 5.59
C ASP A 364 -5.60 25.23 5.77
N GLU A 365 -6.25 24.80 4.69
CA GLU A 365 -7.18 23.64 4.72
C GLU A 365 -6.45 22.34 5.13
N ALA A 366 -5.18 22.17 4.75
CA ALA A 366 -4.35 21.02 5.13
C ALA A 366 -3.86 21.08 6.59
N GLY A 367 -4.10 22.19 7.30
CA GLY A 367 -3.63 22.41 8.67
C GLY A 367 -2.16 22.83 8.77
N PHE A 368 -1.59 23.31 7.66
CA PHE A 368 -0.22 23.80 7.65
C PHE A 368 -0.19 25.32 7.78
N GLU A 369 0.18 25.79 8.97
CA GLU A 369 0.51 27.22 9.22
C GLU A 369 1.98 27.45 8.86
N GLY A 370 2.25 28.03 7.69
CA GLY A 370 3.58 28.31 7.14
C GLY A 370 4.37 29.41 7.85
#